data_044f646d4abe90c3148842f7ef909ef7
#
_entry.id   044f646d4abe90c3148842f7ef909ef7
#
_cell.length_a   1.000
_cell.length_b   1.000
_cell.length_c   1.000
_cell.angle_alpha   90.00
_cell.angle_beta   90.00
_cell.angle_gamma   90.00
#
_symmetry.space_group_name_H-M   'P 1'
#
loop_
_entity.id
_entity.type
_entity.pdbx_description
1 polymer ?
#
loop_
_entity_poly.entity_id
_entity_poly.type
_entity_poly.pdbx_seq_one_letter_code
_entity_poly.pdbx_strand_id
1 'polypeptide(L)'
;MQVSNPSSVAIPTGEKRAASRWLVVTVLALGLLAVRVSPGSSRQEPAPDAQQEKALPPPGQTLKVSTEVVDVYAVVKEKNGHLVPDLTQDDFQITEDNVPQTIKYFSKQTDTPLTMGIMVDTSPSQERVLPVEQEQAKVFLRQVVRPKDLAFVLHFDIEVELLQDFTADVERLSHAIDGTVINGGGQGPLPGTFPGADNVGATHLYDAVWLASNELLKNEVGRKVLILMTDGEDQGSKEKLTSALEAAQRSDVIIYSVEISDTSFYHLRGMGYGGDSVLHKLSDETGGHVVPVKNSQQTAEAFQQIARELRTQYLLGYTPTNTHHDGSYRKIKVEVKSGNYKVQSRRGYYAPSQ
;
A
#
# COMPACT_ATOMS: atom_id res chain seq x y z
N MET A 1 -23.49 34.63 -51.59
CA MET A 1 -24.66 35.12 -50.83
C MET A 1 -24.41 34.70 -49.38
N GLN A 2 -24.05 35.73 -48.59
CA GLN A 2 -24.40 36.07 -47.22
C GLN A 2 -24.36 34.95 -46.20
N VAL A 3 -23.35 34.90 -45.37
CA VAL A 3 -23.08 35.65 -44.09
C VAL A 3 -24.22 35.53 -43.09
N SER A 4 -23.99 34.85 -41.99
CA SER A 4 -24.31 35.35 -40.62
C SER A 4 -23.68 34.46 -39.53
N ASN A 5 -22.68 34.96 -38.88
CA ASN A 5 -22.34 34.81 -37.46
C ASN A 5 -23.04 36.01 -36.76
N PRO A 6 -23.13 36.16 -35.43
CA PRO A 6 -22.67 35.39 -34.29
C PRO A 6 -23.71 35.33 -33.13
N SER A 7 -23.43 34.65 -32.06
CA SER A 7 -23.89 35.06 -30.74
C SER A 7 -22.92 34.56 -29.65
N SER A 8 -22.16 35.50 -29.15
CA SER A 8 -21.45 35.47 -27.87
C SER A 8 -22.43 35.36 -26.72
N VAL A 9 -22.21 34.49 -25.76
CA VAL A 9 -22.81 34.57 -24.42
C VAL A 9 -21.71 34.63 -23.38
N ALA A 10 -21.85 35.65 -22.56
CA ALA A 10 -20.94 36.16 -21.58
C ALA A 10 -20.73 35.24 -20.36
N ILE A 11 -19.53 35.33 -19.79
CA ILE A 11 -19.13 34.86 -18.47
C ILE A 11 -19.72 35.82 -17.40
N PRO A 12 -20.25 35.33 -16.28
CA PRO A 12 -20.35 36.14 -15.09
C PRO A 12 -19.19 35.83 -14.12
N THR A 13 -18.36 36.82 -13.91
CA THR A 13 -17.48 37.00 -12.77
C THR A 13 -18.28 37.46 -11.55
N GLY A 14 -17.94 37.00 -10.37
CA GLY A 14 -18.38 37.59 -9.11
C GLY A 14 -18.36 36.60 -7.97
N GLU A 15 -17.27 36.62 -7.22
CA GLU A 15 -17.15 37.08 -5.82
C GLU A 15 -18.07 36.40 -4.77
N LYS A 16 -17.54 35.79 -3.72
CA LYS A 16 -17.06 36.45 -2.49
C LYS A 16 -16.50 35.44 -1.49
N ARG A 17 -15.37 35.85 -0.93
CA ARG A 17 -14.74 35.28 0.25
C ARG A 17 -15.67 35.32 1.45
N ALA A 18 -15.81 34.25 2.22
CA ALA A 18 -16.34 34.27 3.57
C ALA A 18 -15.18 34.02 4.56
N ALA A 19 -14.88 35.09 5.30
CA ALA A 19 -13.90 35.10 6.38
C ALA A 19 -14.50 34.42 7.64
N SER A 20 -13.78 33.50 8.22
CA SER A 20 -14.09 32.93 9.52
C SER A 20 -13.75 33.91 10.63
N ARG A 21 -14.76 34.28 11.44
CA ARG A 21 -14.66 35.20 12.58
C ARG A 21 -14.24 34.41 13.81
N TRP A 22 -13.07 34.76 14.34
CA TRP A 22 -12.62 34.37 15.67
C TRP A 22 -13.40 35.14 16.74
N LEU A 23 -14.00 34.45 17.67
CA LEU A 23 -14.65 35.00 18.83
C LEU A 23 -13.66 34.99 20.00
N VAL A 24 -13.16 36.15 20.36
CA VAL A 24 -12.36 36.39 21.56
C VAL A 24 -13.33 36.65 22.70
N VAL A 25 -13.33 35.79 23.71
CA VAL A 25 -14.05 36.06 24.97
C VAL A 25 -13.05 36.60 25.99
N THR A 26 -13.19 37.87 26.28
CA THR A 26 -12.49 38.58 27.35
C THR A 26 -13.31 38.41 28.62
N VAL A 27 -12.74 37.83 29.67
CA VAL A 27 -13.34 37.87 31.01
C VAL A 27 -12.51 38.82 31.88
N LEU A 28 -13.21 39.88 32.33
CA LEU A 28 -12.74 40.92 33.21
C LEU A 28 -12.60 40.38 34.64
N ALA A 29 -11.52 40.77 35.29
CA ALA A 29 -11.27 40.63 36.72
C ALA A 29 -11.97 41.76 37.51
N LEU A 30 -12.50 41.50 38.67
CA LEU A 30 -12.54 42.43 39.81
C LEU A 30 -12.95 41.69 41.08
N GLY A 31 -12.26 41.96 42.16
CA GLY A 31 -12.76 41.69 43.50
C GLY A 31 -11.68 41.42 44.55
N LEU A 32 -10.95 42.46 44.94
CA LEU A 32 -10.19 42.47 46.21
C LEU A 32 -11.16 42.53 47.40
N LEU A 33 -11.01 41.60 48.34
CA LEU A 33 -11.46 41.87 49.74
C LEU A 33 -10.41 41.30 50.69
N ALA A 34 -9.71 42.21 51.33
CA ALA A 34 -8.76 41.92 52.41
C ALA A 34 -9.53 41.79 53.72
N VAL A 35 -9.40 40.64 54.38
CA VAL A 35 -9.78 40.49 55.81
C VAL A 35 -8.53 40.15 56.61
N ARG A 36 -8.15 41.05 57.48
CA ARG A 36 -7.12 40.82 58.50
C ARG A 36 -7.76 40.08 59.67
N VAL A 37 -7.14 38.99 60.12
CA VAL A 37 -7.37 38.39 61.43
C VAL A 37 -6.03 38.09 62.12
N SER A 38 -5.90 38.57 63.36
CA SER A 38 -4.74 38.48 64.24
C SER A 38 -4.50 37.06 64.81
N PRO A 39 -3.31 36.84 65.46
CA PRO A 39 -2.82 35.49 65.71
C PRO A 39 -3.37 34.92 67.02
N GLY A 40 -3.85 33.70 66.94
CA GLY A 40 -4.14 32.87 68.11
C GLY A 40 -3.18 31.67 68.19
N SER A 41 -2.47 31.62 69.28
CA SER A 41 -1.58 30.53 69.67
C SER A 41 -2.35 29.26 69.98
N SER A 42 -1.98 28.11 69.39
CA SER A 42 -2.28 26.81 70.00
C SER A 42 -1.47 25.66 69.38
N ARG A 43 -0.71 25.04 70.23
CA ARG A 43 -0.49 23.61 70.43
C ARG A 43 -0.22 22.71 69.24
N GLN A 44 1.04 22.28 69.12
CA GLN A 44 1.48 21.17 68.25
C GLN A 44 0.93 19.84 68.78
N GLU A 45 0.26 19.12 67.88
CA GLU A 45 0.06 17.68 67.90
C GLU A 45 1.01 17.01 66.92
N PRO A 46 1.53 15.79 67.15
CA PRO A 46 2.50 15.16 66.28
C PRO A 46 1.83 14.63 65.03
N ALA A 47 2.48 14.87 63.88
CA ALA A 47 2.06 14.45 62.55
C ALA A 47 2.11 12.92 62.41
N PRO A 48 1.12 12.33 61.72
CA PRO A 48 1.22 10.96 61.19
C PRO A 48 2.14 10.90 59.97
N ASP A 49 2.78 9.75 59.78
CA ASP A 49 3.73 9.41 58.77
C ASP A 49 3.39 9.96 57.36
N ALA A 50 4.31 10.71 56.81
CA ALA A 50 4.25 11.18 55.42
C ALA A 50 4.38 9.98 54.47
N GLN A 51 3.26 9.49 53.96
CA GLN A 51 3.27 8.75 52.70
C GLN A 51 3.82 9.67 51.63
N GLN A 52 4.92 9.26 51.05
CA GLN A 52 5.50 9.92 49.85
C GLN A 52 4.46 9.99 48.76
N GLU A 53 3.80 11.12 48.67
CA GLU A 53 2.96 11.47 47.52
C GLU A 53 3.87 11.60 46.31
N LYS A 54 3.73 10.65 45.40
CA LYS A 54 4.49 10.58 44.16
C LYS A 54 4.16 11.87 43.39
N ALA A 55 5.10 12.80 43.33
CA ALA A 55 4.93 14.10 42.69
C ALA A 55 4.41 13.89 41.25
N LEU A 56 3.25 14.46 40.97
CA LEU A 56 2.72 14.55 39.61
C LEU A 56 3.71 15.36 38.75
N PRO A 57 3.99 14.93 37.54
CA PRO A 57 4.86 15.67 36.62
C PRO A 57 4.28 17.07 36.37
N PRO A 58 5.14 18.08 36.13
CA PRO A 58 4.70 19.45 35.91
C PRO A 58 3.75 19.54 34.70
N PRO A 59 2.72 20.42 34.76
CA PRO A 59 1.77 20.58 33.66
C PRO A 59 2.49 21.12 32.42
N GLY A 60 2.59 20.29 31.39
CA GLY A 60 3.23 20.64 30.10
C GLY A 60 4.00 19.51 29.42
N GLN A 61 4.33 18.43 30.12
CA GLN A 61 4.88 17.25 29.46
C GLN A 61 3.77 16.25 29.11
N THR A 62 3.22 16.36 27.93
CA THR A 62 2.43 15.28 27.34
C THR A 62 3.40 14.17 26.98
N LEU A 63 3.46 13.12 27.80
CA LEU A 63 4.12 11.87 27.42
C LEU A 63 3.33 11.31 26.22
N LYS A 64 3.80 11.57 25.01
CA LYS A 64 3.34 10.84 23.83
C LYS A 64 3.85 9.41 23.96
N VAL A 65 3.07 8.54 24.59
CA VAL A 65 3.31 7.10 24.51
C VAL A 65 2.81 6.67 23.12
N SER A 66 3.68 6.72 22.13
CA SER A 66 3.46 6.09 20.85
C SER A 66 3.63 4.59 21.07
N THR A 67 2.54 3.86 21.15
CA THR A 67 2.60 2.40 21.12
C THR A 67 2.68 1.99 19.66
N GLU A 68 3.86 1.63 19.22
CA GLU A 68 4.07 1.09 17.88
C GLU A 68 3.44 -0.30 17.79
N VAL A 69 2.58 -0.49 16.80
CA VAL A 69 1.99 -1.79 16.48
C VAL A 69 2.47 -2.20 15.10
N VAL A 70 3.00 -3.39 15.00
CA VAL A 70 3.38 -4.01 13.73
C VAL A 70 2.23 -4.90 13.28
N ASP A 71 1.59 -4.50 12.20
CA ASP A 71 0.50 -5.25 11.57
C ASP A 71 1.05 -6.24 10.54
N VAL A 72 0.66 -7.50 10.66
CA VAL A 72 1.07 -8.57 9.75
C VAL A 72 -0.18 -9.23 9.16
N TYR A 73 -0.39 -9.06 7.87
CA TYR A 73 -1.42 -9.78 7.15
C TYR A 73 -0.91 -11.17 6.78
N ALA A 74 -1.73 -12.18 7.05
CA ALA A 74 -1.37 -13.58 6.77
C ALA A 74 -2.50 -14.30 6.04
N VAL A 75 -2.14 -15.05 4.99
CA VAL A 75 -3.01 -16.02 4.33
C VAL A 75 -2.53 -17.40 4.71
N VAL A 76 -3.45 -18.26 5.15
CA VAL A 76 -3.15 -19.64 5.52
C VAL A 76 -3.79 -20.60 4.52
N LYS A 77 -2.99 -21.52 4.01
CA LYS A 77 -3.40 -22.52 3.01
C LYS A 77 -3.04 -23.93 3.47
N GLU A 78 -3.87 -24.89 3.19
CA GLU A 78 -3.52 -26.31 3.21
C GLU A 78 -2.49 -26.62 2.12
N LYS A 79 -1.91 -27.82 2.18
CA LYS A 79 -0.97 -28.28 1.14
C LYS A 79 -1.57 -28.35 -0.27
N ASN A 80 -2.87 -28.62 -0.36
CA ASN A 80 -3.65 -28.66 -1.61
C ASN A 80 -4.03 -27.26 -2.14
N GLY A 81 -3.65 -26.19 -1.41
CA GLY A 81 -3.94 -24.79 -1.77
C GLY A 81 -5.26 -24.24 -1.26
N HIS A 82 -6.08 -25.04 -0.55
CA HIS A 82 -7.32 -24.53 0.04
C HIS A 82 -7.05 -23.53 1.16
N LEU A 83 -7.79 -22.43 1.15
CA LEU A 83 -7.72 -21.41 2.20
C LEU A 83 -8.31 -21.94 3.50
N VAL A 84 -7.66 -21.57 4.61
CA VAL A 84 -8.08 -21.95 5.96
C VAL A 84 -8.59 -20.68 6.67
N PRO A 85 -9.92 -20.43 6.71
CA PRO A 85 -10.48 -19.18 7.22
C PRO A 85 -10.83 -19.20 8.71
N ASP A 86 -10.71 -20.36 9.39
CA ASP A 86 -11.34 -20.59 10.71
C ASP A 86 -10.34 -20.66 11.87
N LEU A 87 -9.10 -20.24 11.66
CA LEU A 87 -8.11 -20.17 12.72
C LEU A 87 -8.40 -19.03 13.71
N THR A 88 -7.92 -19.20 14.93
CA THR A 88 -8.01 -18.24 16.05
C THR A 88 -6.62 -17.67 16.35
N GLN A 89 -6.56 -16.64 17.21
CA GLN A 89 -5.30 -16.06 17.64
C GLN A 89 -4.34 -17.11 18.24
N ASP A 90 -4.88 -18.05 19.00
CA ASP A 90 -4.10 -19.07 19.71
C ASP A 90 -3.42 -20.08 18.77
N ASP A 91 -3.88 -20.18 17.53
CA ASP A 91 -3.28 -21.06 16.53
C ASP A 91 -1.99 -20.47 15.94
N PHE A 92 -1.77 -19.16 16.08
CA PHE A 92 -0.61 -18.48 15.47
C PHE A 92 0.56 -18.30 16.44
N GLN A 93 1.74 -18.26 15.86
CA GLN A 93 2.99 -17.86 16.49
C GLN A 93 3.71 -16.86 15.57
N ILE A 94 4.22 -15.77 16.16
CA ILE A 94 5.03 -14.77 15.46
C ILE A 94 6.40 -14.70 16.13
N THR A 95 7.45 -14.63 15.33
CA THR A 95 8.78 -14.24 15.79
C THR A 95 9.29 -13.03 15.01
N GLU A 96 10.00 -12.13 15.71
CA GLU A 96 10.76 -11.03 15.12
C GLU A 96 12.23 -11.29 15.43
N ASP A 97 13.07 -11.34 14.41
CA ASP A 97 14.49 -11.69 14.54
C ASP A 97 14.75 -12.96 15.40
N ASN A 98 13.89 -13.97 15.26
CA ASN A 98 13.83 -15.21 16.03
C ASN A 98 13.40 -15.03 17.51
N VAL A 99 12.99 -13.86 17.95
CA VAL A 99 12.42 -13.61 19.28
C VAL A 99 10.91 -13.75 19.22
N PRO A 100 10.29 -14.63 20.03
CA PRO A 100 8.83 -14.76 20.06
C PRO A 100 8.15 -13.44 20.45
N GLN A 101 7.08 -13.10 19.73
CA GLN A 101 6.26 -11.90 19.97
C GLN A 101 4.87 -12.28 20.44
N THR A 102 4.27 -11.45 21.30
CA THR A 102 2.90 -11.65 21.77
C THR A 102 1.91 -10.94 20.83
N ILE A 103 1.03 -11.70 20.20
CA ILE A 103 -0.06 -11.14 19.40
C ILE A 103 -1.03 -10.42 20.34
N LYS A 104 -1.20 -9.11 20.13
CA LYS A 104 -2.12 -8.26 20.92
C LYS A 104 -3.42 -7.98 20.21
N TYR A 105 -3.37 -7.96 18.88
CA TYR A 105 -4.51 -7.70 18.02
C TYR A 105 -4.66 -8.84 17.02
N PHE A 106 -5.88 -9.31 16.89
CA PHE A 106 -6.23 -10.37 15.95
C PHE A 106 -7.57 -10.06 15.31
N SER A 107 -7.65 -10.12 14.00
CA SER A 107 -8.92 -10.07 13.30
C SER A 107 -8.90 -10.84 11.99
N LYS A 108 -10.06 -11.31 11.56
CA LYS A 108 -10.26 -11.87 10.22
C LYS A 108 -10.60 -10.71 9.29
N GLN A 109 -9.80 -10.50 8.25
CA GLN A 109 -9.90 -9.33 7.38
C GLN A 109 -10.91 -9.54 6.25
N THR A 110 -12.16 -9.75 6.61
CA THR A 110 -13.25 -9.83 5.64
C THR A 110 -13.81 -8.46 5.27
N ASP A 111 -13.61 -7.45 6.14
CA ASP A 111 -14.36 -6.20 6.08
C ASP A 111 -13.52 -4.92 6.18
N THR A 112 -12.20 -5.03 6.36
CA THR A 112 -11.28 -3.88 6.33
C THR A 112 -11.23 -3.26 4.94
N PRO A 113 -11.30 -1.92 4.83
CA PRO A 113 -11.11 -1.23 3.56
C PRO A 113 -9.80 -1.63 2.87
N LEU A 114 -9.88 -1.77 1.56
CA LEU A 114 -8.76 -2.09 0.69
C LEU A 114 -8.40 -0.88 -0.15
N THR A 115 -7.12 -0.50 -0.15
CA THR A 115 -6.58 0.49 -1.08
C THR A 115 -5.66 -0.25 -2.05
N MET A 116 -6.01 -0.25 -3.35
CA MET A 116 -5.42 -1.15 -4.32
C MET A 116 -4.92 -0.41 -5.57
N GLY A 117 -3.73 -0.76 -6.04
CA GLY A 117 -3.23 -0.35 -7.36
C GLY A 117 -3.29 -1.51 -8.35
N ILE A 118 -3.84 -1.27 -9.53
CA ILE A 118 -3.69 -2.14 -10.70
C ILE A 118 -2.59 -1.56 -11.56
N MET A 119 -1.53 -2.32 -11.77
CA MET A 119 -0.35 -1.92 -12.52
C MET A 119 -0.22 -2.79 -13.76
N VAL A 120 -0.35 -2.16 -14.92
CA VAL A 120 -0.38 -2.84 -16.22
C VAL A 120 0.93 -2.57 -16.95
N ASP A 121 1.64 -3.62 -17.29
CA ASP A 121 2.80 -3.56 -18.16
C ASP A 121 2.34 -3.35 -19.60
N THR A 122 2.78 -2.26 -20.22
CA THR A 122 2.47 -1.93 -21.61
C THR A 122 3.69 -2.01 -22.52
N SER A 123 4.72 -2.69 -22.07
CA SER A 123 5.91 -2.97 -22.88
C SER A 123 5.61 -3.88 -24.07
N PRO A 124 6.44 -3.89 -25.13
CA PRO A 124 6.20 -4.68 -26.33
C PRO A 124 6.11 -6.20 -26.12
N SER A 125 6.64 -6.72 -25.01
CA SER A 125 6.49 -8.16 -24.67
C SER A 125 5.05 -8.53 -24.36
N GLN A 126 4.20 -7.57 -23.95
CA GLN A 126 2.81 -7.78 -23.57
C GLN A 126 1.81 -7.64 -24.73
N GLU A 127 2.25 -7.31 -25.94
CA GLU A 127 1.38 -7.01 -27.09
C GLU A 127 0.30 -8.06 -27.34
N ARG A 128 0.64 -9.35 -27.19
CA ARG A 128 -0.28 -10.44 -27.46
C ARG A 128 -1.23 -10.76 -26.32
N VAL A 129 -0.87 -10.39 -25.10
CA VAL A 129 -1.57 -10.80 -23.89
C VAL A 129 -2.41 -9.67 -23.30
N LEU A 130 -2.05 -8.41 -23.54
CA LEU A 130 -2.71 -7.22 -23.00
C LEU A 130 -4.25 -7.24 -23.14
N PRO A 131 -4.86 -7.61 -24.28
CA PRO A 131 -6.33 -7.62 -24.38
C PRO A 131 -7.00 -8.59 -23.41
N VAL A 132 -6.34 -9.73 -23.12
CA VAL A 132 -6.82 -10.69 -22.13
C VAL A 132 -6.66 -10.16 -20.72
N GLU A 133 -5.53 -9.52 -20.42
CA GLU A 133 -5.26 -8.88 -19.13
C GLU A 133 -6.29 -7.81 -18.80
N GLN A 134 -6.55 -6.91 -19.74
CA GLN A 134 -7.55 -5.86 -19.62
C GLN A 134 -8.92 -6.43 -19.25
N GLU A 135 -9.38 -7.45 -19.96
CA GLU A 135 -10.69 -8.03 -19.69
C GLU A 135 -10.76 -8.71 -18.32
N GLN A 136 -9.73 -9.48 -17.94
CA GLN A 136 -9.69 -10.16 -16.66
C GLN A 136 -9.49 -9.20 -15.49
N ALA A 137 -8.72 -8.12 -15.65
CA ALA A 137 -8.57 -7.08 -14.65
C ALA A 137 -9.90 -6.35 -14.38
N LYS A 138 -10.69 -6.05 -15.40
CA LYS A 138 -12.04 -5.47 -15.25
C LYS A 138 -12.99 -6.41 -14.51
N VAL A 139 -12.97 -7.71 -14.82
CA VAL A 139 -13.75 -8.72 -14.11
C VAL A 139 -13.33 -8.77 -12.64
N PHE A 140 -12.03 -8.76 -12.36
CA PHE A 140 -11.49 -8.76 -11.01
C PHE A 140 -11.94 -7.52 -10.21
N LEU A 141 -11.84 -6.32 -10.80
CA LEU A 141 -12.28 -5.08 -10.15
C LEU A 141 -13.75 -5.15 -9.73
N ARG A 142 -14.64 -5.63 -10.61
CA ARG A 142 -16.07 -5.83 -10.28
C ARG A 142 -16.30 -6.80 -9.13
N GLN A 143 -15.42 -7.77 -8.94
CA GLN A 143 -15.53 -8.77 -7.85
C GLN A 143 -14.95 -8.26 -6.53
N VAL A 144 -13.89 -7.46 -6.58
CA VAL A 144 -13.09 -7.10 -5.40
C VAL A 144 -13.45 -5.75 -4.83
N VAL A 145 -13.62 -4.72 -5.68
CA VAL A 145 -13.86 -3.35 -5.21
C VAL A 145 -15.25 -3.21 -4.62
N ARG A 146 -15.31 -2.77 -3.37
CA ARG A 146 -16.54 -2.48 -2.62
C ARG A 146 -16.66 -0.97 -2.42
N PRO A 147 -17.83 -0.44 -2.04
CA PRO A 147 -18.02 1.01 -1.86
C PRO A 147 -17.05 1.70 -0.89
N LYS A 148 -16.45 0.96 0.03
CA LYS A 148 -15.47 1.46 1.01
C LYS A 148 -14.01 1.25 0.58
N ASP A 149 -13.79 0.52 -0.50
CA ASP A 149 -12.46 0.27 -1.06
C ASP A 149 -12.11 1.37 -2.05
N LEU A 150 -10.83 1.62 -2.24
CA LEU A 150 -10.31 2.53 -3.25
C LEU A 150 -9.36 1.78 -4.17
N ALA A 151 -9.39 2.11 -5.44
CA ALA A 151 -8.41 1.59 -6.38
C ALA A 151 -7.93 2.69 -7.33
N PHE A 152 -6.71 2.53 -7.85
CA PHE A 152 -6.14 3.33 -8.93
C PHE A 152 -5.63 2.40 -10.04
N VAL A 153 -5.46 2.97 -11.24
CA VAL A 153 -4.87 2.27 -12.39
C VAL A 153 -3.65 3.03 -12.85
N LEU A 154 -2.56 2.31 -12.99
CA LEU A 154 -1.28 2.80 -13.48
C LEU A 154 -0.79 1.85 -14.57
N HIS A 155 -0.22 2.39 -15.65
CA HIS A 155 0.54 1.58 -16.60
C HIS A 155 2.01 2.01 -16.63
N PHE A 156 2.84 1.12 -17.09
CA PHE A 156 4.28 1.37 -17.19
C PHE A 156 4.91 0.62 -18.37
N ASP A 157 5.82 1.33 -19.00
CA ASP A 157 6.74 0.87 -20.03
C ASP A 157 8.02 1.72 -19.95
N ILE A 158 8.33 2.56 -20.93
CA ILE A 158 9.38 3.59 -20.86
C ILE A 158 8.99 4.79 -19.98
N GLU A 159 7.71 4.92 -19.68
CA GLU A 159 7.13 5.93 -18.79
C GLU A 159 6.23 5.24 -17.76
N VAL A 160 6.00 5.91 -16.64
CA VAL A 160 5.07 5.47 -15.60
C VAL A 160 3.95 6.50 -15.52
N GLU A 161 2.73 6.11 -15.85
CA GLU A 161 1.60 7.02 -15.92
C GLU A 161 0.41 6.54 -15.08
N LEU A 162 -0.15 7.46 -14.28
CA LEU A 162 -1.36 7.25 -13.51
C LEU A 162 -2.58 7.53 -14.41
N LEU A 163 -3.26 6.48 -14.88
CA LEU A 163 -4.42 6.61 -15.76
C LEU A 163 -5.71 6.96 -15.01
N GLN A 164 -5.87 6.46 -13.79
CA GLN A 164 -7.00 6.75 -12.92
C GLN A 164 -6.53 6.84 -11.48
N ASP A 165 -6.78 7.96 -10.86
CA ASP A 165 -6.54 8.19 -9.43
C ASP A 165 -7.58 7.45 -8.57
N PHE A 166 -7.35 7.40 -7.25
CA PHE A 166 -8.16 6.64 -6.30
C PHE A 166 -9.66 6.86 -6.45
N THR A 167 -10.37 5.78 -6.66
CA THR A 167 -11.84 5.78 -6.77
C THR A 167 -12.41 4.40 -6.39
N ALA A 168 -13.67 4.39 -5.93
CA ALA A 168 -14.47 3.17 -5.79
C ALA A 168 -15.33 2.89 -7.03
N ASP A 169 -15.29 3.79 -8.02
CA ASP A 169 -16.08 3.68 -9.24
C ASP A 169 -15.43 2.70 -10.23
N VAL A 170 -15.97 1.48 -10.29
CA VAL A 170 -15.45 0.40 -11.11
C VAL A 170 -15.53 0.72 -12.61
N GLU A 171 -16.48 1.52 -13.04
CA GLU A 171 -16.59 1.89 -14.46
C GLU A 171 -15.47 2.84 -14.88
N ARG A 172 -15.08 3.80 -14.01
CA ARG A 172 -13.91 4.65 -14.24
C ARG A 172 -12.62 3.84 -14.29
N LEU A 173 -12.45 2.91 -13.35
CA LEU A 173 -11.29 2.00 -13.34
C LEU A 173 -11.24 1.13 -14.60
N SER A 174 -12.41 0.59 -15.02
CA SER A 174 -12.51 -0.22 -16.22
C SER A 174 -12.16 0.58 -17.49
N HIS A 175 -12.62 1.84 -17.56
CA HIS A 175 -12.30 2.73 -18.66
C HIS A 175 -10.80 3.07 -18.73
N ALA A 176 -10.16 3.26 -17.58
CA ALA A 176 -8.72 3.47 -17.53
C ALA A 176 -7.93 2.23 -18.00
N ILE A 177 -8.38 1.02 -17.63
CA ILE A 177 -7.79 -0.22 -18.12
C ILE A 177 -7.96 -0.35 -19.63
N ASP A 178 -9.13 -0.04 -20.18
CA ASP A 178 -9.35 -0.03 -21.64
C ASP A 178 -8.44 0.99 -22.37
N GLY A 179 -8.01 2.02 -21.66
CA GLY A 179 -7.07 3.03 -22.17
C GLY A 179 -5.62 2.58 -22.23
N THR A 180 -5.24 1.45 -21.61
CA THR A 180 -3.87 0.94 -21.69
C THR A 180 -3.59 0.43 -23.11
N VAL A 181 -2.50 0.89 -23.70
CA VAL A 181 -2.08 0.51 -25.05
C VAL A 181 -0.59 0.17 -25.03
N ILE A 182 -0.20 -0.79 -25.86
CA ILE A 182 1.22 -1.11 -25.99
C ILE A 182 1.95 0.11 -26.56
N ASN A 183 2.95 0.57 -25.82
CA ASN A 183 3.87 1.56 -26.34
C ASN A 183 4.89 0.87 -27.24
N GLY A 184 4.59 0.80 -28.52
CA GLY A 184 5.43 0.15 -29.54
C GLY A 184 6.77 0.85 -29.78
N GLY A 185 7.21 1.73 -28.87
CA GLY A 185 8.45 2.49 -29.05
C GLY A 185 8.45 3.24 -30.37
N GLY A 186 7.74 4.36 -30.43
CA GLY A 186 7.70 5.35 -31.51
C GLY A 186 7.63 4.78 -32.94
N GLN A 187 6.71 5.26 -33.73
CA GLN A 187 6.70 5.01 -35.18
C GLN A 187 8.13 5.05 -35.71
N GLY A 188 8.50 4.02 -36.48
CA GLY A 188 9.85 3.78 -36.99
C GLY A 188 10.60 5.03 -37.45
N PRO A 189 11.91 4.97 -37.59
CA PRO A 189 12.76 6.14 -37.72
C PRO A 189 12.25 7.06 -38.81
N LEU A 190 12.00 8.31 -38.42
CA LEU A 190 11.83 9.38 -39.41
C LEU A 190 13.04 9.30 -40.39
N PRO A 191 12.83 9.38 -41.71
CA PRO A 191 13.94 9.33 -42.64
C PRO A 191 15.01 10.34 -42.29
N GLY A 192 16.21 9.86 -41.87
CA GLY A 192 17.33 10.69 -41.47
C GLY A 192 17.68 10.69 -39.99
N THR A 193 16.94 10.00 -39.12
CA THR A 193 17.36 9.78 -37.73
C THR A 193 18.03 8.41 -37.60
N PHE A 194 19.26 8.39 -37.10
CA PHE A 194 19.87 7.13 -36.65
C PHE A 194 19.07 6.61 -35.47
N PRO A 195 18.72 5.32 -35.44
CA PRO A 195 18.12 4.73 -34.26
C PRO A 195 19.16 4.86 -33.13
N GLY A 196 18.89 5.74 -32.16
CA GLY A 196 19.48 5.57 -30.84
C GLY A 196 18.94 4.24 -30.33
N ALA A 197 19.79 3.24 -30.24
CA ALA A 197 19.44 1.87 -29.85
C ALA A 197 18.91 1.75 -28.40
N ASP A 198 18.79 2.86 -27.69
CA ASP A 198 18.78 2.86 -26.23
C ASP A 198 17.39 2.83 -25.58
N ASN A 199 16.29 2.95 -26.35
CA ASN A 199 14.95 2.99 -25.74
C ASN A 199 13.86 2.12 -26.43
N VAL A 200 14.22 1.24 -27.34
CA VAL A 200 13.23 0.34 -27.96
C VAL A 200 13.00 -0.85 -27.04
N GLY A 201 11.94 -0.79 -26.24
CA GLY A 201 11.50 -1.90 -25.39
C GLY A 201 11.91 -1.80 -23.93
N ALA A 202 12.16 -0.59 -23.42
CA ALA A 202 12.39 -0.38 -22.00
C ALA A 202 11.12 -0.65 -21.18
N THR A 203 11.27 -1.18 -19.99
CA THR A 203 10.21 -1.45 -19.03
C THR A 203 10.66 -0.96 -17.66
N HIS A 204 10.05 0.10 -17.15
CA HIS A 204 10.42 0.73 -15.88
C HIS A 204 9.64 0.13 -14.70
N LEU A 205 9.74 -1.18 -14.50
CA LEU A 205 9.03 -1.89 -13.44
C LEU A 205 9.39 -1.40 -12.04
N TYR A 206 10.69 -1.21 -11.76
CA TYR A 206 11.12 -0.80 -10.42
C TYR A 206 10.71 0.63 -10.11
N ASP A 207 10.79 1.54 -11.09
CA ASP A 207 10.30 2.92 -10.95
C ASP A 207 8.80 2.93 -10.67
N ALA A 208 8.02 2.10 -11.37
CA ALA A 208 6.58 2.00 -11.19
C ALA A 208 6.20 1.48 -9.79
N VAL A 209 6.85 0.41 -9.32
CA VAL A 209 6.63 -0.14 -7.97
C VAL A 209 7.02 0.86 -6.89
N TRP A 210 8.15 1.55 -7.07
CA TRP A 210 8.61 2.58 -6.14
C TRP A 210 7.63 3.76 -6.07
N LEU A 211 7.22 4.29 -7.22
CA LEU A 211 6.27 5.40 -7.30
C LEU A 211 4.91 5.03 -6.67
N ALA A 212 4.35 3.89 -7.05
CA ALA A 212 3.09 3.43 -6.49
C ALA A 212 3.16 3.25 -4.97
N SER A 213 4.27 2.74 -4.44
CA SER A 213 4.45 2.49 -3.02
C SER A 213 4.74 3.76 -2.23
N ASN A 214 5.68 4.61 -2.69
CA ASN A 214 6.19 5.76 -1.95
C ASN A 214 5.37 7.03 -2.14
N GLU A 215 4.79 7.24 -3.33
CA GLU A 215 4.05 8.47 -3.64
C GLU A 215 2.53 8.28 -3.53
N LEU A 216 2.00 7.15 -3.99
CA LEU A 216 0.55 6.93 -3.99
C LEU A 216 0.07 6.26 -2.69
N LEU A 217 0.64 5.13 -2.29
CA LEU A 217 0.11 4.31 -1.20
C LEU A 217 0.63 4.67 0.19
N LYS A 218 1.77 5.34 0.32
CA LYS A 218 2.45 5.57 1.60
C LYS A 218 1.55 6.19 2.67
N ASN A 219 0.77 7.18 2.29
CA ASN A 219 -0.09 7.95 3.20
C ASN A 219 -1.54 7.43 3.25
N GLU A 220 -1.85 6.41 2.45
CA GLU A 220 -3.17 5.82 2.45
C GLU A 220 -3.39 4.94 3.68
N VAL A 221 -4.66 4.88 4.10
CA VAL A 221 -5.09 4.08 5.25
C VAL A 221 -5.66 2.74 4.82
N GLY A 222 -5.70 1.79 5.75
CA GLY A 222 -6.23 0.46 5.51
C GLY A 222 -5.19 -0.49 4.92
N ARG A 223 -5.68 -1.54 4.27
CA ARG A 223 -4.83 -2.57 3.68
C ARG A 223 -4.44 -2.19 2.25
N LYS A 224 -3.15 -2.07 2.02
CA LYS A 224 -2.56 -1.59 0.76
C LYS A 224 -2.06 -2.75 -0.08
N VAL A 225 -2.49 -2.80 -1.32
CA VAL A 225 -2.18 -3.90 -2.23
C VAL A 225 -1.82 -3.37 -3.61
N LEU A 226 -0.79 -3.93 -4.22
CA LEU A 226 -0.50 -3.78 -5.65
C LEU A 226 -0.74 -5.11 -6.37
N ILE A 227 -1.42 -5.04 -7.50
CA ILE A 227 -1.58 -6.15 -8.44
C ILE A 227 -0.75 -5.81 -9.68
N LEU A 228 0.35 -6.52 -9.85
CA LEU A 228 1.22 -6.37 -11.01
C LEU A 228 0.77 -7.35 -12.11
N MET A 229 0.58 -6.85 -13.31
CA MET A 229 0.35 -7.63 -14.52
C MET A 229 1.54 -7.38 -15.45
N THR A 230 2.49 -8.31 -15.48
CA THR A 230 3.79 -8.13 -16.15
C THR A 230 4.51 -9.46 -16.29
N ASP A 231 5.51 -9.53 -17.14
CA ASP A 231 6.46 -10.64 -17.18
C ASP A 231 7.65 -10.46 -16.20
N GLY A 232 7.73 -9.31 -15.53
CA GLY A 232 8.73 -9.06 -14.48
C GLY A 232 10.10 -8.61 -15.00
N GLU A 233 10.27 -8.45 -16.29
CA GLU A 233 11.52 -7.89 -16.83
C GLU A 233 11.57 -6.39 -16.58
N ASP A 234 12.75 -5.91 -16.19
CA ASP A 234 13.05 -4.48 -16.00
C ASP A 234 14.18 -4.05 -16.92
N GLN A 235 13.94 -3.01 -17.68
CA GLN A 235 14.92 -2.45 -18.61
C GLN A 235 14.86 -0.92 -18.59
N GLY A 236 15.73 -0.31 -17.80
CA GLY A 236 15.91 1.15 -17.83
C GLY A 236 15.39 1.90 -16.62
N SER A 237 14.83 1.26 -15.60
CA SER A 237 14.47 1.91 -14.34
C SER A 237 15.66 2.66 -13.75
N LYS A 238 15.39 3.83 -13.17
CA LYS A 238 16.36 4.61 -12.36
C LYS A 238 16.52 3.98 -10.97
N GLU A 239 15.41 3.52 -10.43
CA GLU A 239 15.38 2.78 -9.17
C GLU A 239 15.90 1.35 -9.34
N LYS A 240 16.38 0.78 -8.24
CA LYS A 240 16.81 -0.63 -8.18
C LYS A 240 15.69 -1.47 -7.59
N LEU A 241 15.70 -2.77 -7.89
CA LEU A 241 14.79 -3.73 -7.25
C LEU A 241 14.78 -3.59 -5.72
N THR A 242 15.95 -3.35 -5.10
CA THR A 242 16.05 -3.17 -3.65
C THR A 242 15.36 -1.90 -3.17
N SER A 243 15.45 -0.79 -3.90
CA SER A 243 14.78 0.47 -3.57
C SER A 243 13.26 0.33 -3.71
N ALA A 244 12.78 -0.31 -4.78
CA ALA A 244 11.36 -0.56 -5.00
C ALA A 244 10.76 -1.46 -3.90
N LEU A 245 11.48 -2.53 -3.54
CA LEU A 245 11.08 -3.43 -2.46
C LEU A 245 11.06 -2.71 -1.10
N GLU A 246 12.09 -1.92 -0.79
CA GLU A 246 12.14 -1.15 0.45
C GLU A 246 10.99 -0.14 0.53
N ALA A 247 10.67 0.55 -0.57
CA ALA A 247 9.53 1.47 -0.62
C ALA A 247 8.20 0.74 -0.33
N ALA A 248 7.99 -0.43 -0.92
CA ALA A 248 6.80 -1.25 -0.66
C ALA A 248 6.72 -1.70 0.81
N GLN A 249 7.84 -2.17 1.39
CA GLN A 249 7.90 -2.63 2.78
C GLN A 249 7.71 -1.49 3.79
N ARG A 250 8.27 -0.29 3.53
CA ARG A 250 8.08 0.90 4.39
C ARG A 250 6.68 1.47 4.32
N SER A 251 5.98 1.23 3.23
CA SER A 251 4.60 1.67 3.03
C SER A 251 3.56 0.59 3.38
N ASP A 252 3.98 -0.56 3.92
CA ASP A 252 3.12 -1.71 4.25
C ASP A 252 2.30 -2.23 3.06
N VAL A 253 2.87 -2.20 1.87
CA VAL A 253 2.22 -2.62 0.62
C VAL A 253 2.45 -4.10 0.38
N ILE A 254 1.38 -4.84 0.11
CA ILE A 254 1.42 -6.25 -0.30
C ILE A 254 1.39 -6.31 -1.82
N ILE A 255 2.33 -7.01 -2.43
CA ILE A 255 2.41 -7.13 -3.89
C ILE A 255 1.99 -8.53 -4.33
N TYR A 256 0.96 -8.61 -5.17
CA TYR A 256 0.60 -9.81 -5.92
C TYR A 256 1.00 -9.64 -7.37
N SER A 257 1.62 -10.64 -7.96
CA SER A 257 2.01 -10.61 -9.37
C SER A 257 1.25 -11.69 -10.15
N VAL A 258 0.55 -11.25 -11.19
CA VAL A 258 0.05 -12.12 -12.24
C VAL A 258 1.12 -12.13 -13.32
N GLU A 259 1.92 -13.21 -13.32
CA GLU A 259 3.05 -13.34 -14.24
C GLU A 259 2.57 -13.86 -15.59
N ILE A 260 2.67 -12.99 -16.59
CA ILE A 260 2.22 -13.26 -17.95
C ILE A 260 3.43 -13.15 -18.87
N SER A 261 4.04 -14.28 -19.20
CA SER A 261 5.23 -14.31 -20.04
C SER A 261 4.95 -14.92 -21.41
N ASP A 262 5.16 -14.14 -22.47
CA ASP A 262 5.29 -14.69 -23.84
C ASP A 262 6.75 -15.15 -24.06
N THR A 263 7.05 -16.37 -23.66
CA THR A 263 8.40 -16.95 -23.82
C THR A 263 8.88 -16.95 -25.28
N SER A 264 7.97 -16.93 -26.24
CA SER A 264 8.30 -16.87 -27.68
C SER A 264 8.92 -15.52 -28.06
N PHE A 265 8.52 -14.44 -27.39
CA PHE A 265 9.06 -13.10 -27.58
C PHE A 265 10.57 -13.07 -27.26
N TYR A 266 10.95 -13.64 -26.13
CA TYR A 266 12.36 -13.67 -25.68
C TYR A 266 13.22 -14.59 -26.54
N HIS A 267 12.71 -15.78 -26.90
CA HIS A 267 13.41 -16.70 -27.77
C HIS A 267 13.72 -16.14 -29.16
N LEU A 268 12.75 -15.43 -29.77
CA LEU A 268 12.92 -14.79 -31.07
C LEU A 268 14.01 -13.70 -31.07
N ARG A 269 14.24 -13.06 -29.93
CA ARG A 269 15.25 -11.99 -29.75
C ARG A 269 16.58 -12.49 -29.21
N GLY A 270 16.70 -13.79 -28.92
CA GLY A 270 17.91 -14.39 -28.32
C GLY A 270 18.21 -13.89 -26.92
N MET A 271 17.19 -13.38 -26.22
CA MET A 271 17.28 -12.86 -24.85
C MET A 271 16.95 -13.97 -23.84
N GLY A 272 17.62 -13.93 -22.66
CA GLY A 272 17.22 -14.74 -21.51
C GLY A 272 16.01 -14.10 -20.83
N TYR A 273 15.18 -14.91 -20.18
CA TYR A 273 14.08 -14.46 -19.34
C TYR A 273 14.48 -14.62 -17.85
N GLY A 274 14.36 -13.54 -17.08
CA GLY A 274 14.73 -13.49 -15.65
C GLY A 274 13.66 -12.90 -14.74
N GLY A 275 12.54 -12.47 -15.30
CA GLY A 275 11.47 -11.73 -14.59
C GLY A 275 10.82 -12.52 -13.45
N ASP A 276 10.69 -13.85 -13.56
CA ASP A 276 10.14 -14.71 -12.50
C ASP A 276 10.82 -14.47 -11.13
N SER A 277 12.15 -14.41 -11.10
CA SER A 277 12.89 -14.18 -9.87
C SER A 277 12.66 -12.80 -9.26
N VAL A 278 12.43 -11.78 -10.11
CA VAL A 278 12.11 -10.41 -9.70
C VAL A 278 10.72 -10.37 -9.07
N LEU A 279 9.73 -10.95 -9.74
CA LEU A 279 8.35 -10.99 -9.25
C LEU A 279 8.25 -11.75 -7.93
N HIS A 280 8.93 -12.91 -7.81
CA HIS A 280 9.02 -13.62 -6.55
C HIS A 280 9.67 -12.79 -5.44
N LYS A 281 10.72 -12.04 -5.75
CA LYS A 281 11.35 -11.15 -4.76
C LYS A 281 10.41 -10.07 -4.27
N LEU A 282 9.69 -9.39 -5.16
CA LEU A 282 8.74 -8.36 -4.81
C LEU A 282 7.53 -8.91 -4.03
N SER A 283 6.95 -10.00 -4.52
CA SER A 283 5.71 -10.55 -3.95
C SER A 283 5.95 -11.27 -2.63
N ASP A 284 6.88 -12.22 -2.56
CA ASP A 284 7.09 -13.06 -1.38
C ASP A 284 7.59 -12.24 -0.17
N GLU A 285 8.46 -11.25 -0.40
CA GLU A 285 8.99 -10.40 0.67
C GLU A 285 7.93 -9.45 1.25
N THR A 286 6.92 -9.08 0.46
CA THR A 286 5.83 -8.17 0.89
C THR A 286 4.60 -8.92 1.41
N GLY A 287 4.55 -10.24 1.30
CA GLY A 287 3.44 -11.07 1.79
C GLY A 287 2.38 -11.42 0.76
N GLY A 288 2.60 -11.07 -0.50
CA GLY A 288 1.85 -11.58 -1.64
C GLY A 288 2.50 -12.82 -2.25
N HIS A 289 2.18 -13.13 -3.50
CA HIS A 289 2.81 -14.22 -4.25
C HIS A 289 2.66 -14.02 -5.75
N VAL A 290 3.42 -14.80 -6.51
CA VAL A 290 3.34 -14.84 -7.97
C VAL A 290 2.37 -15.92 -8.40
N VAL A 291 1.50 -15.58 -9.36
CA VAL A 291 0.61 -16.54 -10.04
C VAL A 291 0.98 -16.58 -11.52
N PRO A 292 1.75 -17.59 -11.95
CA PRO A 292 2.11 -17.71 -13.36
C PRO A 292 0.89 -18.15 -14.19
N VAL A 293 0.67 -17.48 -15.33
CA VAL A 293 -0.45 -17.76 -16.23
C VAL A 293 0.03 -17.86 -17.68
N LYS A 294 -0.61 -18.76 -18.45
CA LYS A 294 -0.23 -19.04 -19.85
C LYS A 294 -1.39 -18.81 -20.81
N ASN A 295 -2.59 -18.57 -20.32
CA ASN A 295 -3.78 -18.40 -21.14
C ASN A 295 -4.86 -17.64 -20.38
N SER A 296 -5.89 -17.18 -21.06
CA SER A 296 -7.02 -16.42 -20.53
C SER A 296 -7.73 -17.11 -19.37
N GLN A 297 -7.91 -18.43 -19.40
CA GLN A 297 -8.56 -19.17 -18.31
C GLN A 297 -7.72 -19.12 -17.04
N GLN A 298 -6.41 -19.36 -17.13
CA GLN A 298 -5.50 -19.29 -15.99
C GLN A 298 -5.41 -17.86 -15.44
N THR A 299 -5.45 -16.85 -16.32
CA THR A 299 -5.50 -15.44 -15.90
C THR A 299 -6.76 -15.17 -15.05
N ALA A 300 -7.93 -15.64 -15.50
CA ALA A 300 -9.17 -15.52 -14.73
C ALA A 300 -9.10 -16.25 -13.38
N GLU A 301 -8.55 -17.47 -13.37
CA GLU A 301 -8.36 -18.27 -12.13
C GLU A 301 -7.40 -17.58 -11.16
N ALA A 302 -6.31 -16.97 -11.66
CA ALA A 302 -5.34 -16.21 -10.86
C ALA A 302 -6.02 -15.01 -10.16
N PHE A 303 -6.76 -14.21 -10.88
CA PHE A 303 -7.49 -13.10 -10.30
C PHE A 303 -8.55 -13.54 -9.29
N GLN A 304 -9.29 -14.62 -9.57
CA GLN A 304 -10.24 -15.18 -8.61
C GLN A 304 -9.55 -15.70 -7.35
N GLN A 305 -8.37 -16.30 -7.48
CA GLN A 305 -7.57 -16.75 -6.34
C GLN A 305 -7.15 -15.55 -5.50
N ILE A 306 -6.57 -14.51 -6.09
CA ILE A 306 -6.16 -13.29 -5.39
C ILE A 306 -7.37 -12.64 -4.69
N ALA A 307 -8.52 -12.55 -5.39
CA ALA A 307 -9.75 -12.02 -4.81
C ALA A 307 -10.19 -12.76 -3.54
N ARG A 308 -10.15 -14.11 -3.57
CA ARG A 308 -10.47 -14.94 -2.39
C ARG A 308 -9.46 -14.72 -1.27
N GLU A 309 -8.19 -14.67 -1.57
CA GLU A 309 -7.12 -14.44 -0.58
C GLU A 309 -7.27 -13.09 0.11
N LEU A 310 -7.50 -12.04 -0.65
CA LEU A 310 -7.75 -10.70 -0.12
C LEU A 310 -8.96 -10.63 0.84
N ARG A 311 -9.86 -11.60 0.80
CA ARG A 311 -11.06 -11.66 1.66
C ARG A 311 -10.94 -12.67 2.81
N THR A 312 -9.82 -13.42 2.89
CA THR A 312 -9.58 -14.44 3.90
C THR A 312 -8.29 -14.22 4.69
N GLN A 313 -7.69 -13.04 4.62
CA GLN A 313 -6.50 -12.71 5.38
C GLN A 313 -6.80 -12.58 6.87
N TYR A 314 -5.84 -12.96 7.69
CA TYR A 314 -5.78 -12.65 9.12
C TYR A 314 -4.91 -11.41 9.33
N LEU A 315 -5.31 -10.53 10.24
CA LEU A 315 -4.47 -9.48 10.77
C LEU A 315 -3.93 -9.93 12.14
N LEU A 316 -2.64 -9.93 12.28
CA LEU A 316 -1.90 -10.25 13.48
C LEU A 316 -1.11 -9.03 13.89
N GLY A 317 -1.55 -8.32 14.94
CA GLY A 317 -0.88 -7.12 15.45
C GLY A 317 -0.09 -7.42 16.71
N TYR A 318 1.15 -6.98 16.78
CA TYR A 318 1.98 -7.09 17.96
C TYR A 318 2.76 -5.80 18.24
N THR A 319 3.15 -5.56 19.49
CA THR A 319 4.09 -4.50 19.82
C THR A 319 5.47 -5.13 19.93
N PRO A 320 6.46 -4.66 19.13
CA PRO A 320 7.81 -5.21 19.15
C PRO A 320 8.42 -5.17 20.55
N THR A 321 9.10 -6.26 20.93
CA THR A 321 9.93 -6.29 22.15
C THR A 321 11.23 -5.50 21.95
N ASN A 322 11.70 -5.39 20.71
CA ASN A 322 12.79 -4.50 20.32
C ASN A 322 12.25 -3.09 20.08
N THR A 323 12.53 -2.16 20.98
CA THR A 323 12.04 -0.78 20.96
C THR A 323 13.00 0.21 20.28
N HIS A 324 14.08 -0.25 19.64
CA HIS A 324 15.03 0.63 18.96
C HIS A 324 14.42 1.19 17.66
N HIS A 325 14.43 2.52 17.52
CA HIS A 325 13.99 3.23 16.32
C HIS A 325 15.21 3.60 15.48
N ASP A 326 15.81 2.59 14.88
CA ASP A 326 17.10 2.69 14.16
C ASP A 326 16.98 2.56 12.64
N GLY A 327 15.74 2.43 12.14
CA GLY A 327 15.48 2.25 10.71
C GLY A 327 15.91 0.89 10.15
N SER A 328 16.38 -0.04 11.02
CA SER A 328 16.86 -1.35 10.59
C SER A 328 15.73 -2.26 10.09
N TYR A 329 16.07 -3.16 9.18
CA TYR A 329 15.15 -4.21 8.73
C TYR A 329 15.05 -5.32 9.78
N ARG A 330 13.82 -5.69 10.16
CA ARG A 330 13.49 -6.74 11.12
C ARG A 330 12.75 -7.87 10.43
N LYS A 331 13.25 -9.08 10.60
CA LYS A 331 12.66 -10.28 9.98
C LYS A 331 11.45 -10.73 10.78
N ILE A 332 10.35 -11.00 10.09
CA ILE A 332 9.14 -11.58 10.69
C ILE A 332 8.97 -13.00 10.16
N LYS A 333 8.56 -13.91 11.05
CA LYS A 333 8.09 -15.24 10.68
C LYS A 333 6.78 -15.51 11.38
N VAL A 334 5.75 -15.87 10.60
CA VAL A 334 4.45 -16.30 11.08
C VAL A 334 4.29 -17.79 10.83
N GLU A 335 3.87 -18.53 11.84
CA GLU A 335 3.62 -19.96 11.77
C GLU A 335 2.27 -20.31 12.41
N VAL A 336 1.67 -21.41 12.00
CA VAL A 336 0.53 -22.03 12.67
C VAL A 336 1.06 -23.17 13.52
N LYS A 337 0.73 -23.16 14.82
CA LYS A 337 1.28 -24.09 15.83
C LYS A 337 0.97 -25.55 15.58
N SER A 338 -0.19 -25.83 14.98
CA SER A 338 -0.64 -27.20 14.72
C SER A 338 -1.09 -27.33 13.26
N GLY A 339 -0.86 -28.50 12.67
CA GLY A 339 -1.22 -28.74 11.28
C GLY A 339 -0.05 -28.49 10.31
N ASN A 340 -0.28 -28.88 9.05
CA ASN A 340 0.72 -28.74 8.00
C ASN A 340 0.24 -27.71 6.99
N TYR A 341 0.27 -26.46 7.40
CA TYR A 341 -0.18 -25.31 6.62
C TYR A 341 0.98 -24.55 5.98
N LYS A 342 0.69 -23.90 4.86
CA LYS A 342 1.55 -22.85 4.30
C LYS A 342 1.01 -21.50 4.76
N VAL A 343 1.87 -20.70 5.40
CA VAL A 343 1.53 -19.34 5.80
C VAL A 343 2.25 -18.39 4.84
N GLN A 344 1.49 -17.49 4.25
CA GLN A 344 1.95 -16.42 3.40
C GLN A 344 1.75 -15.12 4.14
N SER A 345 2.85 -14.41 4.41
CA SER A 345 2.89 -13.12 5.08
C SER A 345 4.17 -12.39 4.71
N ARG A 346 4.24 -11.08 4.97
CA ARG A 346 5.49 -10.34 4.78
C ARG A 346 6.63 -10.95 5.59
N ARG A 347 7.84 -10.92 5.03
CA ARG A 347 9.02 -11.50 5.66
C ARG A 347 9.74 -10.58 6.62
N GLY A 348 9.33 -9.32 6.68
CA GLY A 348 9.89 -8.33 7.58
C GLY A 348 9.35 -6.94 7.32
N TYR A 349 9.90 -5.98 8.04
CA TYR A 349 9.58 -4.56 7.93
C TYR A 349 10.79 -3.72 8.35
N TYR A 350 10.77 -2.45 8.04
CA TYR A 350 11.76 -1.49 8.53
C TYR A 350 11.25 -0.82 9.80
N ALA A 351 12.01 -0.89 10.87
CA ALA A 351 11.72 -0.13 12.09
C ALA A 351 11.66 1.37 11.77
N PRO A 352 10.87 2.16 12.53
CA PRO A 352 10.93 3.62 12.40
C PRO A 352 12.35 4.14 12.59
N SER A 353 12.69 5.21 11.90
CA SER A 353 13.89 5.99 12.16
C SER A 353 13.51 7.23 12.95
N GLN A 354 14.31 7.60 13.98
CA GLN A 354 14.16 8.85 14.72
C GLN A 354 14.39 10.07 13.83
#